data_9ab86cc068f4d42f868a81eaed49bbab
#
_entry.id   9ab86cc068f4d42f868a81eaed49bbab
#
_cell.length_a   1.000
_cell.length_b   1.000
_cell.length_c   1.000
_cell.angle_alpha   90.00
_cell.angle_beta   90.00
_cell.angle_gamma   90.00
#
_symmetry.space_group_name_H-M   'P 1'
#
loop_
_entity.id
_entity.type
_entity.pdbx_description
1 polymer ?
#
loop_
_entity_poly.entity_id
_entity_poly.type
_entity_poly.pdbx_seq_one_letter_code
_entity_poly.pdbx_strand_id
1 'polypeptide(L)'
;MYDDGKELPLGDGKIRLCRIKTRDKEHIRVYRKQSQSKEQILCMVSGMEGGEFYRAAAIRWLREYARAEFEKKVRFYADKMQVSVNRIAVKEQKTRWGSCSMKGNLNFNWKLALMPERIMDYVVVHELAHRKQMNHSAAFWKEVELVLPDYRERKQWLSEHEKEFAEY
;
A
#
# COMPACT_ATOMS: atom_id res chain seq x y z
N MET A 1 2.16 -14.74 -11.43
CA MET A 1 1.55 -13.49 -10.97
C MET A 1 2.44 -12.28 -11.27
N TYR A 2 3.76 -12.36 -11.11
CA TYR A 2 4.72 -11.27 -11.38
C TYR A 2 5.53 -11.52 -12.65
N ASP A 3 4.85 -11.87 -13.74
CA ASP A 3 5.47 -12.22 -15.02
C ASP A 3 5.74 -10.98 -15.88
N ASP A 4 6.64 -11.14 -16.86
CA ASP A 4 6.95 -10.09 -17.83
C ASP A 4 5.70 -9.68 -18.61
N GLY A 5 5.52 -8.38 -18.80
CA GLY A 5 4.32 -7.80 -19.43
C GLY A 5 3.06 -7.79 -18.55
N LYS A 6 3.08 -8.40 -17.36
CA LYS A 6 1.91 -8.41 -16.46
C LYS A 6 1.62 -7.02 -15.92
N GLU A 7 0.35 -6.65 -15.91
CA GLU A 7 -0.15 -5.46 -15.22
C GLU A 7 -0.56 -5.80 -13.80
N LEU A 8 -0.17 -4.94 -12.87
CA LEU A 8 -0.63 -4.96 -11.49
C LEU A 8 -1.43 -3.68 -11.22
N PRO A 9 -2.51 -3.74 -10.43
CA PRO A 9 -3.15 -2.53 -9.94
C PRO A 9 -2.15 -1.76 -9.05
N LEU A 10 -2.22 -0.43 -9.06
CA LEU A 10 -1.40 0.44 -8.22
C LEU A 10 -2.14 1.76 -7.98
N GLY A 11 -2.73 1.89 -6.78
CA GLY A 11 -3.63 3.00 -6.50
C GLY A 11 -4.81 3.03 -7.47
N ASP A 12 -5.11 4.20 -8.02
CA ASP A 12 -6.19 4.38 -9.01
C ASP A 12 -5.75 4.04 -10.44
N GLY A 13 -4.54 3.50 -10.61
CA GLY A 13 -3.97 3.16 -11.91
C GLY A 13 -3.43 1.74 -11.97
N LYS A 14 -2.51 1.54 -12.89
CA LYS A 14 -1.82 0.27 -13.10
C LYS A 14 -0.33 0.48 -13.34
N ILE A 15 0.46 -0.54 -13.04
CA ILE A 15 1.88 -0.61 -13.40
C ILE A 15 2.15 -1.90 -14.15
N ARG A 16 2.81 -1.80 -15.30
CA ARG A 16 3.23 -2.96 -16.09
C ARG A 16 4.63 -3.39 -15.69
N LEU A 17 4.81 -4.67 -15.47
CA LEU A 17 6.12 -5.27 -15.20
C LEU A 17 6.90 -5.45 -16.52
N CYS A 18 8.18 -5.12 -16.49
CA CYS A 18 9.08 -5.28 -17.63
C CYS A 18 10.40 -5.89 -17.16
N ARG A 19 10.78 -7.03 -17.73
CA ARG A 19 12.05 -7.69 -17.46
C ARG A 19 13.04 -7.32 -18.56
N ILE A 20 14.20 -6.83 -18.18
CA ILE A 20 15.27 -6.45 -19.10
C ILE A 20 16.47 -7.34 -18.81
N LYS A 21 16.85 -8.19 -19.76
CA LYS A 21 18.02 -9.06 -19.63
C LYS A 21 19.30 -8.25 -19.79
N THR A 22 20.29 -8.56 -18.94
CA THR A 22 21.64 -8.02 -18.99
C THR A 22 22.67 -9.13 -18.71
N ARG A 23 23.94 -8.82 -18.80
CA ARG A 23 25.03 -9.77 -18.46
C ARG A 23 25.29 -9.86 -16.95
N ASP A 24 24.81 -8.92 -16.17
CA ASP A 24 24.93 -8.92 -14.70
C ASP A 24 24.03 -10.00 -14.10
N LYS A 25 24.64 -11.09 -13.62
CA LYS A 25 23.96 -12.21 -12.97
C LYS A 25 23.96 -12.13 -11.43
N GLU A 26 24.54 -11.09 -10.87
CA GLU A 26 24.69 -10.94 -9.41
C GLU A 26 23.65 -9.98 -8.82
N HIS A 27 23.22 -8.99 -9.62
CA HIS A 27 22.35 -7.92 -9.13
C HIS A 27 21.09 -7.80 -9.95
N ILE A 28 20.03 -7.34 -9.29
CA ILE A 28 18.80 -6.87 -9.93
C ILE A 28 18.60 -5.39 -9.62
N ARG A 29 18.50 -4.57 -10.67
CA ARG A 29 18.15 -3.14 -10.56
C ARG A 29 16.68 -2.96 -10.87
N VAL A 30 15.99 -2.21 -10.04
CA VAL A 30 14.57 -1.94 -10.20
C VAL A 30 14.36 -0.43 -10.27
N TYR A 31 13.63 0.04 -11.28
CA TYR A 31 13.24 1.44 -11.41
C TYR A 31 11.89 1.58 -12.09
N ARG A 32 11.17 2.63 -11.74
CA ARG A 32 9.92 3.02 -12.39
C ARG A 32 10.20 4.04 -13.48
N LYS A 33 9.57 3.87 -14.63
CA LYS A 33 9.52 4.88 -15.70
C LYS A 33 8.10 5.09 -16.19
N GLN A 34 7.87 6.21 -16.83
CA GLN A 34 6.64 6.48 -17.55
C GLN A 34 6.92 6.40 -19.04
N SER A 35 6.06 5.71 -19.79
CA SER A 35 6.12 5.67 -21.24
C SER A 35 5.62 6.98 -21.86
N GLN A 36 5.82 7.17 -23.17
CA GLN A 36 5.27 8.31 -23.91
C GLN A 36 3.72 8.35 -23.84
N SER A 37 3.08 7.17 -23.77
CA SER A 37 1.63 7.03 -23.56
C SER A 37 1.19 7.22 -22.09
N LYS A 38 2.07 7.72 -21.20
CA LYS A 38 1.85 7.90 -19.77
C LYS A 38 1.63 6.61 -18.96
N GLU A 39 1.86 5.45 -19.57
CA GLU A 39 1.81 4.17 -18.89
C GLU A 39 2.95 4.05 -17.86
N GLN A 40 2.64 3.57 -16.66
CA GLN A 40 3.64 3.30 -15.62
C GLN A 40 4.28 1.93 -15.85
N ILE A 41 5.59 1.87 -15.86
CA ILE A 41 6.35 0.64 -16.11
C ILE A 41 7.36 0.44 -14.98
N LEU A 42 7.34 -0.74 -14.36
CA LEU A 42 8.37 -1.19 -13.43
C LEU A 42 9.39 -2.03 -14.18
N CYS A 43 10.55 -1.46 -14.43
CA CYS A 43 11.65 -2.14 -15.10
C CYS A 43 12.52 -2.88 -14.08
N MET A 44 12.72 -4.18 -14.31
CA MET A 44 13.58 -5.05 -13.52
C MET A 44 14.72 -5.56 -14.41
N VAL A 45 15.92 -5.06 -14.18
CA VAL A 45 17.10 -5.29 -15.02
C VAL A 45 18.03 -6.26 -14.33
N SER A 46 18.20 -7.47 -14.91
CA SER A 46 19.10 -8.49 -14.37
C SER A 46 19.40 -9.56 -15.41
N GLY A 47 20.56 -10.22 -15.29
CA GLY A 47 20.90 -11.44 -16.00
C GLY A 47 20.62 -12.72 -15.23
N MET A 48 20.00 -12.60 -14.03
CA MET A 48 19.60 -13.75 -13.24
C MET A 48 18.47 -14.50 -13.94
N GLU A 49 18.46 -15.82 -13.80
CA GLU A 49 17.39 -16.69 -14.28
C GLU A 49 16.45 -17.06 -13.11
N GLY A 50 15.17 -17.28 -13.43
CA GLY A 50 14.16 -17.66 -12.46
C GLY A 50 13.20 -16.52 -12.11
N GLY A 51 11.91 -16.85 -12.13
CA GLY A 51 10.82 -15.89 -11.84
C GLY A 51 10.80 -15.38 -10.41
N GLU A 52 11.33 -16.15 -9.47
CA GLU A 52 11.32 -15.82 -8.03
C GLU A 52 12.13 -14.56 -7.70
N PHE A 53 13.29 -14.37 -8.35
CA PHE A 53 14.11 -13.17 -8.16
C PHE A 53 13.37 -11.90 -8.59
N TYR A 54 12.70 -11.95 -9.74
CA TYR A 54 11.91 -10.83 -10.26
C TYR A 54 10.69 -10.56 -9.37
N ARG A 55 10.03 -11.63 -8.89
CA ARG A 55 8.93 -11.49 -7.92
C ARG A 55 9.39 -10.82 -6.64
N ALA A 56 10.48 -11.29 -6.04
CA ALA A 56 11.04 -10.71 -4.82
C ALA A 56 11.42 -9.23 -5.01
N ALA A 57 12.02 -8.89 -6.16
CA ALA A 57 12.37 -7.53 -6.51
C ALA A 57 11.15 -6.62 -6.68
N ALA A 58 10.09 -7.10 -7.36
CA ALA A 58 8.84 -6.37 -7.52
C ALA A 58 8.15 -6.13 -6.15
N ILE A 59 8.06 -7.15 -5.30
CA ILE A 59 7.47 -7.03 -3.96
C ILE A 59 8.29 -6.05 -3.10
N ARG A 60 9.61 -6.10 -3.14
CA ARG A 60 10.46 -5.14 -2.43
C ARG A 60 10.16 -3.71 -2.87
N TRP A 61 10.11 -3.47 -4.17
CA TRP A 61 9.77 -2.15 -4.71
C TRP A 61 8.36 -1.71 -4.30
N LEU A 62 7.35 -2.60 -4.36
CA LEU A 62 5.98 -2.31 -3.94
C LEU A 62 5.91 -1.95 -2.45
N ARG A 63 6.70 -2.60 -1.59
CA ARG A 63 6.79 -2.25 -0.16
C ARG A 63 7.41 -0.87 0.08
N GLU A 64 8.44 -0.51 -0.67
CA GLU A 64 9.07 0.81 -0.61
C GLU A 64 8.11 1.91 -1.12
N TYR A 65 7.43 1.64 -2.23
CA TYR A 65 6.38 2.51 -2.75
C TYR A 65 5.24 2.70 -1.72
N ALA A 66 4.71 1.60 -1.18
CA ALA A 66 3.67 1.64 -0.16
C ALA A 66 4.09 2.45 1.07
N ARG A 67 5.35 2.29 1.53
CA ARG A 67 5.90 3.05 2.65
C ARG A 67 5.86 4.56 2.36
N ALA A 68 6.34 4.99 1.21
CA ALA A 68 6.35 6.40 0.83
C ALA A 68 4.93 6.99 0.77
N GLU A 69 3.96 6.23 0.23
CA GLU A 69 2.57 6.68 0.17
C GLU A 69 1.93 6.73 1.57
N PHE A 70 2.17 5.74 2.45
CA PHE A 70 1.68 5.78 3.84
C PHE A 70 2.28 6.95 4.62
N GLU A 71 3.56 7.24 4.48
CA GLU A 71 4.20 8.37 5.16
C GLU A 71 3.56 9.72 4.76
N LYS A 72 3.23 9.90 3.48
CA LYS A 72 2.51 11.09 3.00
C LYS A 72 1.10 11.17 3.58
N LYS A 73 0.33 10.07 3.45
CA LYS A 73 -1.07 10.03 3.89
C LYS A 73 -1.19 10.15 5.41
N VAL A 74 -0.34 9.46 6.17
CA VAL A 74 -0.32 9.57 7.63
C VAL A 74 0.01 10.99 8.07
N ARG A 75 1.00 11.64 7.48
CA ARG A 75 1.33 13.04 7.78
C ARG A 75 0.13 13.95 7.55
N PHE A 76 -0.51 13.83 6.39
CA PHE A 76 -1.67 14.65 6.02
C PHE A 76 -2.85 14.43 6.97
N TYR A 77 -3.24 13.19 7.21
CA TYR A 77 -4.40 12.89 8.05
C TYR A 77 -4.14 13.05 9.54
N ALA A 78 -2.93 12.78 10.02
CA ALA A 78 -2.57 13.02 11.42
C ALA A 78 -2.64 14.51 11.78
N ASP A 79 -2.18 15.39 10.89
CA ASP A 79 -2.34 16.85 11.04
C ASP A 79 -3.82 17.25 11.04
N LYS A 80 -4.60 16.78 10.06
CA LYS A 80 -6.04 17.05 9.97
C LYS A 80 -6.81 16.59 11.22
N MET A 81 -6.43 15.44 11.79
CA MET A 81 -7.06 14.85 12.97
C MET A 81 -6.47 15.35 14.29
N GLN A 82 -5.39 16.15 14.25
CA GLN A 82 -4.67 16.65 15.43
C GLN A 82 -4.22 15.52 16.35
N VAL A 83 -3.59 14.48 15.77
CA VAL A 83 -3.05 13.33 16.51
C VAL A 83 -1.57 13.12 16.20
N SER A 84 -0.84 12.58 17.16
CA SER A 84 0.57 12.25 17.01
C SER A 84 0.77 10.78 16.66
N VAL A 85 1.78 10.50 15.85
CA VAL A 85 2.21 9.17 15.45
C VAL A 85 3.67 8.97 15.86
N ASN A 86 3.98 7.83 16.46
CA ASN A 86 5.34 7.52 16.88
C ASN A 86 6.15 6.85 15.76
N ARG A 87 5.59 5.81 15.14
CA ARG A 87 6.28 5.02 14.12
C ARG A 87 5.31 4.47 13.08
N ILE A 88 5.77 4.43 11.83
CA ILE A 88 5.08 3.75 10.72
C ILE A 88 5.91 2.54 10.31
N ALA A 89 5.27 1.37 10.17
CA ALA A 89 5.87 0.18 9.61
C ALA A 89 4.97 -0.42 8.51
N VAL A 90 5.59 -0.84 7.42
CA VAL A 90 4.92 -1.54 6.33
C VAL A 90 5.31 -3.00 6.40
N LYS A 91 4.30 -3.87 6.49
CA LYS A 91 4.46 -5.31 6.70
C LYS A 91 3.56 -6.08 5.75
N GLU A 92 3.71 -7.38 5.73
CA GLU A 92 2.73 -8.31 5.19
C GLU A 92 2.03 -8.98 6.37
N GLN A 93 0.73 -8.72 6.49
CA GLN A 93 -0.11 -9.28 7.55
C GLN A 93 -1.17 -10.18 6.90
N LYS A 94 -1.39 -11.36 7.47
CA LYS A 94 -2.36 -12.34 6.91
C LYS A 94 -3.82 -11.96 7.16
N THR A 95 -4.12 -11.26 8.26
CA THR A 95 -5.48 -11.08 8.78
C THR A 95 -5.87 -9.61 9.00
N ARG A 96 -4.99 -8.67 8.71
CA ARG A 96 -5.24 -7.24 9.00
C ARG A 96 -4.66 -6.37 7.91
N TRP A 97 -5.36 -5.28 7.61
CA TRP A 97 -4.90 -4.26 6.70
C TRP A 97 -4.10 -3.17 7.40
N GLY A 98 -4.42 -2.91 8.67
CA GLY A 98 -3.69 -1.99 9.52
C GLY A 98 -3.74 -2.36 10.99
N SER A 99 -2.99 -1.65 11.82
CA SER A 99 -3.09 -1.69 13.29
C SER A 99 -2.46 -0.44 13.91
N CYS A 100 -3.05 0.02 15.00
CA CYS A 100 -2.52 1.08 15.83
C CYS A 100 -2.29 0.60 17.26
N SER A 101 -1.14 0.86 17.86
CA SER A 101 -0.90 0.62 19.28
C SER A 101 -1.19 1.86 20.12
N MET A 102 -1.40 1.67 21.42
CA MET A 102 -1.53 2.79 22.38
C MET A 102 -0.36 3.77 22.32
N LYS A 103 0.85 3.28 22.02
CA LYS A 103 2.05 4.12 21.83
C LYS A 103 2.08 4.90 20.51
N GLY A 104 1.07 4.75 19.65
CA GLY A 104 1.02 5.43 18.35
C GLY A 104 1.89 4.79 17.28
N ASN A 105 2.24 3.51 17.42
CA ASN A 105 2.89 2.78 16.34
C ASN A 105 1.82 2.27 15.37
N LEU A 106 1.92 2.67 14.10
CA LEU A 106 1.07 2.24 13.02
C LEU A 106 1.75 1.14 12.20
N ASN A 107 1.03 0.10 11.87
CA ASN A 107 1.47 -0.89 10.90
C ASN A 107 0.44 -0.97 9.79
N PHE A 108 0.89 -1.07 8.53
CA PHE A 108 0.05 -1.19 7.35
C PHE A 108 0.48 -2.37 6.50
N ASN A 109 -0.47 -3.04 5.86
CA ASN A 109 -0.19 -4.06 4.86
C ASN A 109 0.20 -3.37 3.54
N TRP A 110 1.36 -3.73 2.97
CA TRP A 110 1.84 -3.15 1.72
C TRP A 110 0.87 -3.36 0.53
N LYS A 111 0.07 -4.43 0.57
CA LYS A 111 -0.91 -4.74 -0.47
C LYS A 111 -2.00 -3.69 -0.62
N LEU A 112 -2.21 -2.83 0.39
CA LEU A 112 -3.09 -1.65 0.27
C LEU A 112 -2.66 -0.70 -0.85
N ALA A 113 -1.37 -0.68 -1.22
CA ALA A 113 -0.90 0.12 -2.35
C ALA A 113 -1.40 -0.38 -3.71
N LEU A 114 -1.88 -1.62 -3.78
CA LEU A 114 -2.51 -2.19 -4.97
C LEU A 114 -3.99 -1.79 -5.08
N MET A 115 -4.62 -1.35 -4.00
CA MET A 115 -6.01 -0.94 -3.95
C MET A 115 -6.19 0.51 -4.38
N PRO A 116 -7.43 0.94 -4.74
CA PRO A 116 -7.72 2.35 -4.98
C PRO A 116 -7.26 3.25 -3.83
N GLU A 117 -6.75 4.43 -4.14
CA GLU A 117 -6.17 5.35 -3.14
C GLU A 117 -7.15 5.67 -2.02
N ARG A 118 -8.44 5.80 -2.33
CA ARG A 118 -9.50 6.04 -1.35
C ARG A 118 -9.58 4.97 -0.25
N ILE A 119 -9.18 3.73 -0.56
CA ILE A 119 -9.19 2.61 0.40
C ILE A 119 -7.97 2.71 1.33
N MET A 120 -6.80 3.07 0.78
CA MET A 120 -5.62 3.37 1.59
C MET A 120 -5.91 4.53 2.56
N ASP A 121 -6.56 5.60 2.08
CA ASP A 121 -6.98 6.72 2.92
C ASP A 121 -7.89 6.26 4.06
N TYR A 122 -8.87 5.41 3.76
CA TYR A 122 -9.77 4.87 4.78
C TYR A 122 -9.02 4.09 5.88
N VAL A 123 -8.11 3.19 5.50
CA VAL A 123 -7.35 2.42 6.49
C VAL A 123 -6.43 3.34 7.30
N VAL A 124 -5.79 4.33 6.68
CA VAL A 124 -4.97 5.31 7.39
C VAL A 124 -5.79 6.10 8.42
N VAL A 125 -6.95 6.63 8.03
CA VAL A 125 -7.83 7.38 8.93
C VAL A 125 -8.39 6.48 10.04
N HIS A 126 -8.72 5.23 9.72
CA HIS A 126 -9.16 4.23 10.71
C HIS A 126 -8.10 4.01 11.80
N GLU A 127 -6.84 3.79 11.40
CA GLU A 127 -5.76 3.59 12.37
C GLU A 127 -5.41 4.86 13.16
N LEU A 128 -5.52 6.02 12.54
CA LEU A 128 -5.34 7.29 13.24
C LEU A 128 -6.47 7.58 14.23
N ALA A 129 -7.71 7.19 13.94
CA ALA A 129 -8.84 7.34 14.88
C ALA A 129 -8.60 6.57 16.18
N HIS A 130 -7.85 5.48 16.16
CA HIS A 130 -7.43 4.77 17.37
C HIS A 130 -6.51 5.61 18.29
N ARG A 131 -5.93 6.71 17.82
CA ARG A 131 -5.20 7.64 18.69
C ARG A 131 -6.11 8.41 19.64
N LYS A 132 -7.40 8.52 19.29
CA LYS A 132 -8.43 9.15 20.13
C LYS A 132 -9.35 8.14 20.82
N GLN A 133 -9.68 7.04 20.14
CA GLN A 133 -10.63 6.03 20.62
C GLN A 133 -10.10 4.63 20.29
N MET A 134 -9.62 3.89 21.30
CA MET A 134 -9.01 2.58 21.08
C MET A 134 -10.01 1.47 20.71
N ASN A 135 -11.28 1.63 21.04
CA ASN A 135 -12.36 0.71 20.68
C ASN A 135 -13.20 1.26 19.53
N HIS A 136 -13.88 0.39 18.80
CA HIS A 136 -14.77 0.78 17.70
C HIS A 136 -16.16 1.23 18.16
N SER A 137 -16.21 2.11 19.18
CA SER A 137 -17.44 2.70 19.69
C SER A 137 -18.06 3.70 18.71
N ALA A 138 -19.25 4.22 19.03
CA ALA A 138 -19.86 5.30 18.25
C ALA A 138 -18.96 6.54 18.17
N ALA A 139 -18.21 6.85 19.23
CA ALA A 139 -17.25 7.95 19.26
C ALA A 139 -16.10 7.71 18.28
N PHE A 140 -15.58 6.48 18.15
CA PHE A 140 -14.59 6.11 17.16
C PHE A 140 -15.08 6.38 15.72
N TRP A 141 -16.26 5.89 15.38
CA TRP A 141 -16.81 6.06 14.03
C TRP A 141 -17.14 7.51 13.72
N LYS A 142 -17.49 8.31 14.73
CA LYS A 142 -17.66 9.76 14.56
C LYS A 142 -16.34 10.45 14.17
N GLU A 143 -15.21 10.07 14.78
CA GLU A 143 -13.90 10.59 14.39
C GLU A 143 -13.54 10.23 12.94
N VAL A 144 -13.85 9.01 12.50
CA VAL A 144 -13.64 8.59 11.10
C VAL A 144 -14.55 9.37 10.15
N GLU A 145 -15.83 9.51 10.47
CA GLU A 145 -16.86 10.19 9.66
C GLU A 145 -16.56 11.69 9.47
N LEU A 146 -16.01 12.36 10.50
CA LEU A 146 -15.59 13.76 10.41
C LEU A 146 -14.50 14.00 9.34
N VAL A 147 -13.68 13.02 9.08
CA VAL A 147 -12.55 13.11 8.13
C VAL A 147 -12.94 12.57 6.77
N LEU A 148 -13.67 11.45 6.76
CA LEU A 148 -14.13 10.72 5.59
C LEU A 148 -15.63 10.44 5.71
N PRO A 149 -16.50 11.35 5.26
CA PRO A 149 -17.97 11.17 5.37
C PRO A 149 -18.49 9.93 4.64
N ASP A 150 -17.77 9.48 3.62
CA ASP A 150 -18.06 8.29 2.81
C ASP A 150 -17.37 7.00 3.32
N TYR A 151 -16.91 6.99 4.58
CA TYR A 151 -16.16 5.85 5.13
C TYR A 151 -16.91 4.52 5.06
N ARG A 152 -18.26 4.54 5.12
CA ARG A 152 -19.08 3.32 5.06
C ARG A 152 -18.95 2.62 3.70
N GLU A 153 -18.96 3.40 2.62
CA GLU A 153 -18.76 2.87 1.25
C GLU A 153 -17.36 2.30 1.08
N ARG A 154 -16.33 3.00 1.60
CA ARG A 154 -14.94 2.53 1.54
C ARG A 154 -14.74 1.25 2.35
N LYS A 155 -15.33 1.18 3.55
CA LYS A 155 -15.32 -0.02 4.39
C LYS A 155 -15.99 -1.20 3.70
N GLN A 156 -17.15 -0.97 3.12
CA GLN A 156 -17.89 -1.99 2.36
C GLN A 156 -17.05 -2.50 1.19
N TRP A 157 -16.51 -1.59 0.38
CA TRP A 157 -15.64 -1.94 -0.74
C TRP A 157 -14.47 -2.83 -0.31
N LEU A 158 -13.78 -2.45 0.78
CA LEU A 158 -12.67 -3.24 1.31
C LEU A 158 -13.11 -4.64 1.71
N SER A 159 -14.26 -4.78 2.39
CA SER A 159 -14.80 -6.09 2.79
C SER A 159 -15.16 -6.99 1.61
N GLU A 160 -15.65 -6.39 0.50
CA GLU A 160 -16.04 -7.12 -0.70
C GLU A 160 -14.83 -7.60 -1.52
N HIS A 161 -13.71 -6.83 -1.51
CA HIS A 161 -12.55 -7.07 -2.38
C HIS A 161 -11.31 -7.59 -1.65
N GLU A 162 -11.29 -7.63 -0.31
CA GLU A 162 -10.09 -7.96 0.47
C GLU A 162 -9.46 -9.30 0.10
N LYS A 163 -10.27 -10.30 -0.26
CA LYS A 163 -9.79 -11.63 -0.64
C LYS A 163 -9.00 -11.59 -1.95
N GLU A 164 -9.45 -10.82 -2.93
CA GLU A 164 -8.76 -10.65 -4.21
C GLU A 164 -7.34 -10.09 -3.99
N PHE A 165 -7.21 -9.06 -3.14
CA PHE A 165 -5.92 -8.43 -2.88
C PHE A 165 -5.04 -9.23 -1.89
N ALA A 166 -5.64 -10.12 -1.09
CA ALA A 166 -4.87 -10.99 -0.20
C ALA A 166 -4.01 -12.01 -0.96
N GLU A 167 -4.38 -12.37 -2.18
CA GLU A 167 -3.67 -13.34 -3.01
C GLU A 167 -2.40 -12.80 -3.68
N TYR A 168 -2.24 -11.45 -3.78
CA TYR A 168 -1.01 -10.84 -4.28
C TYR A 168 0.15 -11.07 -3.29
#